data_3879612ac143f6ca3d916e547f84b7fa
#
_entry.id   3879612ac143f6ca3d916e547f84b7fa
#
_cell.length_a   1.000
_cell.length_b   1.000
_cell.length_c   1.000
_cell.angle_alpha   90.00
_cell.angle_beta   90.00
_cell.angle_gamma   90.00
#
_symmetry.space_group_name_H-M   'P 1'
#
loop_
_entity.id
_entity.type
_entity.pdbx_description
1 polymer ?
#
loop_
_entity_poly.entity_id
_entity_poly.type
_entity_poly.pdbx_seq_one_letter_code
_entity_poly.pdbx_strand_id
1 'polypeptide(L)'
;VSVGYTLRGGTTAFSPDFRGADHLLRDEFEVAAFLGITSNESRYSLLNRLYVEGAEIIALHPSYPEVVVEIDISSGCERSDGYCSFCTESILYGSFEWRSIEGITQEFEKLRSIGVKAIRFGRSANVVAYGYDRSRDRLDPALSEELFRSARTILEPEVLHIDNGNPIFIAGHPRESRAIIESIVKYNTAGDTISFGVESFDKEARKRNNLGGSVEDIIFAIELVNEIGKNRVDGIPKLLPGINLLYGLPGQNRNSFQTDYEHLASIQQKGLLLRRINIRQVMVFPNARISRMARPKVDHRLFKKHKQRIRREIDAEMLKKVFPVGAIVRGVIPEFSEGLIRFGRPLGTYPILVGTPVAFEEKTDFAVIDHGMRSITGIPVGTELNDLGERELKFLPGIGRDRARTLVIKRPKAVEELLPVVGLDVLKTLALIKMKLGGKWL
;
A
#
# COMPACT_ATOMS: atom_id res chain seq x y z
N VAL A 1 36.97 -9.62 26.01
CA VAL A 1 35.72 -10.40 25.89
C VAL A 1 34.62 -9.38 25.67
N SER A 2 34.09 -9.26 24.44
CA SER A 2 32.91 -8.43 24.16
C SER A 2 31.69 -9.22 24.65
N VAL A 3 30.95 -8.68 25.61
CA VAL A 3 29.66 -9.23 26.04
C VAL A 3 28.61 -8.62 25.13
N GLY A 4 28.00 -9.44 24.26
CA GLY A 4 26.85 -9.05 23.46
C GLY A 4 25.55 -9.30 24.22
N TYR A 5 24.59 -8.38 24.09
CA TYR A 5 23.24 -8.56 24.61
C TYR A 5 22.26 -8.80 23.46
N THR A 6 21.28 -9.69 23.69
CA THR A 6 20.15 -9.86 22.79
C THR A 6 19.00 -9.00 23.29
N LEU A 7 18.59 -8.02 22.48
CA LEU A 7 17.50 -7.09 22.78
C LEU A 7 16.21 -7.48 22.05
N ARG A 8 15.08 -7.24 22.68
CA ARG A 8 13.76 -7.45 22.11
C ARG A 8 12.87 -6.24 22.39
N GLY A 9 12.27 -5.68 21.37
CA GLY A 9 11.48 -4.47 21.49
C GLY A 9 10.24 -4.42 20.58
N GLY A 10 9.49 -3.34 20.64
CA GLY A 10 8.29 -3.09 19.86
C GLY A 10 7.19 -4.15 20.09
N THR A 11 6.41 -4.46 19.08
CA THR A 11 5.33 -5.46 19.16
C THR A 11 5.83 -6.87 19.51
N THR A 12 7.07 -7.19 19.18
CA THR A 12 7.69 -8.48 19.52
C THR A 12 7.92 -8.63 21.02
N ALA A 13 8.00 -7.53 21.78
CA ALA A 13 8.09 -7.55 23.24
C ALA A 13 6.90 -8.25 23.90
N PHE A 14 5.75 -8.30 23.24
CA PHE A 14 4.53 -8.91 23.76
C PHE A 14 4.24 -10.31 23.18
N SER A 15 5.06 -10.82 22.26
CA SER A 15 4.87 -12.14 21.68
C SER A 15 5.34 -13.25 22.65
N PRO A 16 4.49 -14.24 22.98
CA PRO A 16 4.87 -15.36 23.84
C PRO A 16 5.86 -16.34 23.19
N ASP A 17 5.98 -16.30 21.86
CA ASP A 17 6.70 -17.29 21.08
C ASP A 17 8.21 -16.99 20.94
N PHE A 18 8.64 -15.80 21.35
CA PHE A 18 10.04 -15.42 21.26
C PHE A 18 10.78 -15.72 22.58
N ARG A 19 11.73 -16.62 22.51
CA ARG A 19 12.62 -16.96 23.63
C ARG A 19 14.07 -16.61 23.25
N GLY A 20 14.84 -16.09 24.20
CA GLY A 20 16.27 -15.86 24.02
C GLY A 20 16.73 -14.41 23.89
N ALA A 21 15.95 -13.46 24.42
CA ALA A 21 16.44 -12.09 24.65
C ALA A 21 16.88 -11.92 26.10
N ASP A 22 18.01 -11.25 26.31
CA ASP A 22 18.53 -10.91 27.66
C ASP A 22 17.73 -9.76 28.26
N HIS A 23 17.31 -8.80 27.43
CA HIS A 23 16.55 -7.63 27.83
C HIS A 23 15.31 -7.42 26.97
N LEU A 24 14.22 -7.02 27.62
CA LEU A 24 12.95 -6.63 27.02
C LEU A 24 12.81 -5.12 27.11
N LEU A 25 12.86 -4.46 25.97
CA LEU A 25 12.74 -2.98 25.86
C LEU A 25 11.48 -2.67 25.07
N ARG A 26 10.53 -1.94 25.68
CA ARG A 26 9.18 -1.74 25.12
C ARG A 26 9.10 -0.58 24.15
N ASP A 27 9.85 0.47 24.45
CA ASP A 27 9.82 1.71 23.71
C ASP A 27 11.24 2.35 23.59
N GLU A 28 11.32 3.45 22.88
CA GLU A 28 12.54 4.19 22.62
C GLU A 28 13.19 4.78 23.90
N PHE A 29 12.40 5.07 24.93
CA PHE A 29 12.95 5.56 26.21
C PHE A 29 13.62 4.45 26.99
N GLU A 30 13.03 3.25 27.00
CA GLU A 30 13.67 2.08 27.61
C GLU A 30 14.96 1.72 26.86
N VAL A 31 15.00 1.85 25.52
CA VAL A 31 16.21 1.67 24.72
C VAL A 31 17.25 2.75 25.07
N ALA A 32 16.84 4.02 25.13
CA ALA A 32 17.75 5.12 25.50
C ALA A 32 18.32 4.91 26.91
N ALA A 33 17.48 4.59 27.90
CA ALA A 33 17.91 4.30 29.26
C ALA A 33 18.87 3.10 29.35
N PHE A 34 18.61 2.03 28.59
CA PHE A 34 19.50 0.88 28.49
C PHE A 34 20.90 1.27 27.95
N LEU A 35 20.94 2.21 26.99
CA LEU A 35 22.18 2.74 26.43
C LEU A 35 22.83 3.83 27.31
N GLY A 36 22.29 4.11 28.50
CA GLY A 36 22.78 5.14 29.39
C GLY A 36 22.41 6.58 28.99
N ILE A 37 21.47 6.74 28.07
CA ILE A 37 20.95 8.04 27.62
C ILE A 37 19.77 8.39 28.52
N THR A 38 19.93 9.39 29.39
CA THR A 38 18.83 9.95 30.17
C THR A 38 18.27 11.18 29.46
N SER A 39 16.98 11.18 29.18
CA SER A 39 16.28 12.30 28.55
C SER A 39 14.99 12.62 29.31
N ASN A 40 14.78 13.90 29.64
CA ASN A 40 13.54 14.45 30.13
C ASN A 40 12.71 15.10 29.01
N GLU A 41 13.08 14.85 27.77
CA GLU A 41 12.43 15.39 26.59
C GLU A 41 11.09 14.70 26.32
N SER A 42 10.20 15.37 25.58
CA SER A 42 9.02 14.71 25.04
C SER A 42 9.43 13.61 24.04
N ARG A 43 8.53 12.64 23.84
CA ARG A 43 8.79 11.53 22.89
C ARG A 43 9.24 12.03 21.53
N TYR A 44 8.54 12.96 20.93
CA TYR A 44 8.89 13.44 19.60
C TYR A 44 10.07 14.40 19.58
N SER A 45 10.41 15.08 20.68
CA SER A 45 11.67 15.82 20.77
C SER A 45 12.87 14.87 20.65
N LEU A 46 12.85 13.76 21.40
CA LEU A 46 13.88 12.72 21.31
C LEU A 46 13.92 12.07 19.92
N LEU A 47 12.77 11.64 19.39
CA LEU A 47 12.69 10.96 18.11
C LEU A 47 13.11 11.84 16.93
N ASN A 48 12.76 13.12 16.91
CA ASN A 48 13.19 14.05 15.87
C ASN A 48 14.72 14.05 15.72
N ARG A 49 15.44 14.12 16.84
CA ARG A 49 16.90 14.05 16.84
C ARG A 49 17.40 12.68 16.35
N LEU A 50 16.84 11.59 16.89
CA LEU A 50 17.26 10.24 16.54
C LEU A 50 16.99 9.89 15.07
N TYR A 51 15.89 10.37 14.48
CA TYR A 51 15.59 10.15 13.06
C TYR A 51 16.59 10.88 12.15
N VAL A 52 17.02 12.08 12.51
CA VAL A 52 18.03 12.80 11.74
C VAL A 52 19.41 12.15 11.88
N GLU A 53 19.85 11.85 13.11
CA GLU A 53 21.14 11.24 13.39
C GLU A 53 21.23 9.81 12.83
N GLY A 54 20.17 9.01 12.98
CA GLY A 54 20.11 7.62 12.54
C GLY A 54 19.85 7.41 11.05
N ALA A 55 19.51 8.45 10.30
CA ALA A 55 19.12 8.31 8.89
C ALA A 55 20.21 7.65 8.01
N GLU A 56 21.48 7.81 8.34
CA GLU A 56 22.60 7.24 7.57
C GLU A 56 22.58 5.71 7.50
N ILE A 57 21.94 5.04 8.47
CA ILE A 57 21.78 3.58 8.44
C ILE A 57 21.04 3.10 7.18
N ILE A 58 20.20 3.96 6.57
CA ILE A 58 19.45 3.64 5.36
C ILE A 58 20.40 3.31 4.21
N ALA A 59 21.52 4.02 4.09
CA ALA A 59 22.52 3.77 3.05
C ALA A 59 23.25 2.42 3.21
N LEU A 60 23.17 1.80 4.39
CA LEU A 60 23.73 0.46 4.64
C LEU A 60 22.76 -0.66 4.24
N HIS A 61 21.51 -0.34 3.86
CA HIS A 61 20.53 -1.36 3.44
C HIS A 61 20.97 -2.00 2.11
N PRO A 62 20.93 -3.36 1.99
CA PRO A 62 21.37 -4.05 0.77
C PRO A 62 20.66 -3.64 -0.51
N SER A 63 19.44 -3.14 -0.41
CA SER A 63 18.66 -2.65 -1.55
C SER A 63 18.76 -1.14 -1.77
N TYR A 64 19.63 -0.43 -1.04
CA TYR A 64 19.81 0.99 -1.27
C TYR A 64 20.40 1.24 -2.67
N PRO A 65 19.93 2.27 -3.44
CA PRO A 65 18.98 3.31 -3.05
C PRO A 65 17.49 2.94 -3.24
N GLU A 66 17.17 1.76 -3.71
CA GLU A 66 15.82 1.30 -4.04
C GLU A 66 15.05 0.82 -2.78
N VAL A 67 14.91 1.73 -1.81
CA VAL A 67 14.22 1.51 -0.54
C VAL A 67 13.06 2.48 -0.38
N VAL A 68 12.00 2.04 0.32
CA VAL A 68 10.91 2.92 0.77
C VAL A 68 11.10 3.21 2.26
N VAL A 69 11.37 4.46 2.61
CA VAL A 69 11.52 4.88 4.00
C VAL A 69 10.16 5.20 4.58
N GLU A 70 9.85 4.60 5.72
CA GLU A 70 8.62 4.85 6.45
C GLU A 70 8.81 6.00 7.43
N ILE A 71 8.06 7.09 7.24
CA ILE A 71 8.11 8.27 8.08
C ILE A 71 7.05 8.17 9.17
N ASP A 72 7.48 8.28 10.41
CA ASP A 72 6.60 8.40 11.57
C ASP A 72 6.08 9.84 11.66
N ILE A 73 4.77 10.03 11.49
CA ILE A 73 4.13 11.34 11.60
C ILE A 73 3.24 11.46 12.84
N SER A 74 2.77 10.34 13.36
CA SER A 74 1.93 10.28 14.56
C SER A 74 1.94 8.89 15.19
N SER A 75 1.67 8.81 16.47
CA SER A 75 1.56 7.57 17.25
C SER A 75 0.30 7.56 18.10
N GLY A 76 -0.08 6.38 18.58
CA GLY A 76 -1.33 6.18 19.28
C GLY A 76 -2.53 6.19 18.32
N CYS A 77 -3.72 6.17 18.89
CA CYS A 77 -4.96 6.18 18.12
C CYS A 77 -5.82 7.37 18.53
N GLU A 78 -6.36 8.09 17.55
CA GLU A 78 -7.17 9.29 17.71
C GLU A 78 -8.54 9.03 18.38
N ARG A 79 -8.99 7.79 18.42
CA ARG A 79 -10.30 7.42 18.99
C ARG A 79 -10.42 7.76 20.47
N SER A 80 -11.57 8.35 20.84
CA SER A 80 -11.93 8.70 22.22
C SER A 80 -12.87 7.70 22.89
N ASP A 81 -13.59 6.90 22.08
CA ASP A 81 -14.63 5.96 22.50
C ASP A 81 -14.08 4.56 22.86
N GLY A 82 -12.77 4.46 23.06
CA GLY A 82 -12.04 3.23 23.33
C GLY A 82 -11.45 2.58 22.09
N TYR A 83 -10.58 1.58 22.30
CA TYR A 83 -9.79 0.96 21.25
C TYR A 83 -10.35 -0.38 20.80
N CYS A 84 -10.01 -0.79 19.58
CA CYS A 84 -10.35 -2.11 19.07
C CYS A 84 -9.80 -3.21 20.00
N SER A 85 -10.52 -4.32 20.14
CA SER A 85 -10.20 -5.37 21.12
C SER A 85 -8.81 -6.00 20.93
N PHE A 86 -8.33 -6.05 19.71
CA PHE A 86 -7.08 -6.70 19.29
C PHE A 86 -5.90 -5.72 19.12
N CYS A 87 -6.19 -4.41 19.15
CA CYS A 87 -5.18 -3.41 18.82
C CYS A 87 -4.16 -3.25 19.95
N THR A 88 -2.89 -3.14 19.57
CA THR A 88 -1.77 -2.89 20.48
C THR A 88 -1.28 -1.45 20.43
N GLU A 89 -1.78 -0.63 19.52
CA GLU A 89 -1.31 0.75 19.29
C GLU A 89 -1.39 1.60 20.56
N SER A 90 -2.54 1.57 21.23
CA SER A 90 -2.74 2.29 22.49
C SER A 90 -1.94 1.73 23.68
N ILE A 91 -1.57 0.45 23.61
CA ILE A 91 -0.76 -0.21 24.64
C ILE A 91 0.71 0.19 24.49
N LEU A 92 1.18 0.33 23.27
CA LEU A 92 2.57 0.66 22.95
C LEU A 92 2.83 2.17 23.04
N TYR A 93 1.89 2.99 22.56
CA TYR A 93 2.12 4.42 22.34
C TYR A 93 1.18 5.34 23.13
N GLY A 94 0.25 4.78 23.92
CA GLY A 94 -0.66 5.56 24.78
C GLY A 94 -1.67 6.39 23.99
N SER A 95 -1.79 7.68 24.35
CA SER A 95 -2.68 8.64 23.70
C SER A 95 -2.16 9.05 22.32
N PHE A 96 -3.08 9.51 21.45
CA PHE A 96 -2.70 10.05 20.15
C PHE A 96 -1.84 11.30 20.27
N GLU A 97 -0.72 11.29 19.57
CA GLU A 97 0.24 12.39 19.48
C GLU A 97 0.79 12.45 18.05
N TRP A 98 1.04 13.65 17.54
CA TRP A 98 1.62 13.87 16.20
C TRP A 98 2.88 14.71 16.27
N ARG A 99 3.82 14.46 15.32
CA ARG A 99 5.09 15.17 15.20
C ARG A 99 4.91 16.57 14.63
N SER A 100 5.74 17.51 15.08
CA SER A 100 5.78 18.84 14.48
C SER A 100 6.30 18.80 13.03
N ILE A 101 5.79 19.69 12.20
CA ILE A 101 6.27 19.87 10.81
C ILE A 101 7.77 20.15 10.80
N GLU A 102 8.26 20.98 11.73
CA GLU A 102 9.69 21.31 11.86
C GLU A 102 10.56 20.05 12.04
N GLY A 103 10.19 19.16 12.96
CA GLY A 103 10.96 17.93 13.19
C GLY A 103 10.93 16.99 11.98
N ILE A 104 9.81 16.95 11.23
CA ILE A 104 9.70 16.14 10.02
C ILE A 104 10.52 16.76 8.87
N THR A 105 10.51 18.07 8.72
CA THR A 105 11.27 18.75 7.65
C THR A 105 12.78 18.61 7.83
N GLN A 106 13.29 18.64 9.06
CA GLN A 106 14.71 18.35 9.34
C GLN A 106 15.08 16.92 8.92
N GLU A 107 14.19 15.94 9.15
CA GLU A 107 14.39 14.59 8.66
C GLU A 107 14.36 14.53 7.12
N PHE A 108 13.46 15.26 6.45
CA PHE A 108 13.43 15.33 4.99
C PHE A 108 14.72 15.90 4.39
N GLU A 109 15.28 16.94 4.98
CA GLU A 109 16.59 17.51 4.57
C GLU A 109 17.71 16.46 4.67
N LYS A 110 17.73 15.72 5.78
CA LYS A 110 18.72 14.64 5.97
C LYS A 110 18.51 13.51 4.98
N LEU A 111 17.28 13.04 4.79
CA LEU A 111 16.94 11.98 3.82
C LEU A 111 17.29 12.39 2.37
N ARG A 112 17.06 13.65 2.01
CA ARG A 112 17.50 14.20 0.72
C ARG A 112 19.03 14.14 0.58
N SER A 113 19.75 14.54 1.61
CA SER A 113 21.22 14.57 1.58
C SER A 113 21.87 13.20 1.38
N ILE A 114 21.19 12.12 1.80
CA ILE A 114 21.63 10.74 1.60
C ILE A 114 20.97 10.08 0.38
N GLY A 115 20.18 10.81 -0.43
CA GLY A 115 19.65 10.33 -1.70
C GLY A 115 18.42 9.43 -1.62
N VAL A 116 17.62 9.50 -0.55
CA VAL A 116 16.35 8.77 -0.44
C VAL A 116 15.36 9.27 -1.48
N LYS A 117 14.77 8.36 -2.26
CA LYS A 117 13.86 8.67 -3.36
C LYS A 117 12.41 8.22 -3.16
N ALA A 118 12.16 7.38 -2.17
CA ALA A 118 10.82 6.89 -1.91
C ALA A 118 10.51 6.89 -0.42
N ILE A 119 9.39 7.52 -0.06
CA ILE A 119 8.88 7.55 1.30
C ILE A 119 7.41 7.21 1.36
N ARG A 120 6.96 6.79 2.55
CA ARG A 120 5.53 6.69 2.87
C ARG A 120 5.26 7.17 4.29
N PHE A 121 4.10 7.77 4.50
CA PHE A 121 3.57 8.08 5.83
C PHE A 121 2.81 6.87 6.35
N GLY A 122 3.52 5.82 6.76
CA GLY A 122 2.95 4.50 7.02
C GLY A 122 2.90 4.10 8.49
N ARG A 123 3.69 4.74 9.35
CA ARG A 123 3.74 4.43 10.78
C ARG A 123 2.46 4.86 11.52
N SER A 124 1.77 5.89 11.07
CA SER A 124 0.54 6.41 11.66
C SER A 124 -0.62 5.41 11.57
N ALA A 125 -1.42 5.31 12.63
CA ALA A 125 -2.66 4.54 12.62
C ALA A 125 -3.73 5.16 11.70
N ASN A 126 -3.70 6.48 11.53
CA ASN A 126 -4.61 7.24 10.67
C ASN A 126 -3.93 8.52 10.16
N VAL A 127 -3.49 8.50 8.90
CA VAL A 127 -2.82 9.65 8.27
C VAL A 127 -3.73 10.89 8.20
N VAL A 128 -5.04 10.70 8.09
CA VAL A 128 -6.02 11.80 8.00
C VAL A 128 -6.16 12.54 9.34
N ALA A 129 -5.77 11.92 10.44
CA ALA A 129 -5.80 12.54 11.77
C ALA A 129 -4.56 13.40 12.09
N TYR A 130 -3.62 13.58 11.15
CA TYR A 130 -2.46 14.45 11.39
C TYR A 130 -2.92 15.90 11.67
N GLY A 131 -2.46 16.47 12.78
CA GLY A 131 -2.92 17.79 13.24
C GLY A 131 -4.25 17.79 14.03
N TYR A 132 -4.78 16.62 14.40
CA TYR A 132 -6.01 16.53 15.17
C TYR A 132 -5.81 16.87 16.65
N ASP A 133 -6.50 17.89 17.14
CA ASP A 133 -6.60 18.23 18.56
C ASP A 133 -7.82 17.51 19.18
N ARG A 134 -7.54 16.37 19.81
CA ARG A 134 -8.55 15.53 20.46
C ARG A 134 -9.31 16.27 21.58
N SER A 135 -8.67 17.23 22.25
CA SER A 135 -9.27 17.94 23.38
C SER A 135 -10.39 18.90 22.96
N ARG A 136 -10.29 19.40 21.73
CA ARG A 136 -11.22 20.36 21.12
C ARG A 136 -12.05 19.75 20.00
N ASP A 137 -11.86 18.47 19.71
CA ASP A 137 -12.44 17.78 18.55
C ASP A 137 -12.23 18.58 17.25
N ARG A 138 -11.00 19.07 17.05
CA ARG A 138 -10.64 19.94 15.95
C ARG A 138 -9.56 19.33 15.08
N LEU A 139 -9.85 19.18 13.79
CA LEU A 139 -8.90 18.76 12.76
C LEU A 139 -8.49 19.97 11.91
N ASP A 140 -7.19 20.16 11.68
CA ASP A 140 -6.66 21.25 10.88
C ASP A 140 -6.09 20.75 9.55
N PRO A 141 -6.81 20.90 8.43
CA PRO A 141 -6.35 20.46 7.11
C PRO A 141 -5.10 21.19 6.62
N ALA A 142 -4.85 22.43 7.09
CA ALA A 142 -3.69 23.19 6.64
C ALA A 142 -2.36 22.54 7.08
N LEU A 143 -2.33 21.93 8.27
CA LEU A 143 -1.16 21.19 8.74
C LEU A 143 -0.86 19.96 7.86
N SER A 144 -1.91 19.24 7.45
CA SER A 144 -1.73 18.12 6.52
C SER A 144 -1.26 18.60 5.15
N GLU A 145 -1.82 19.68 4.59
CA GLU A 145 -1.33 20.23 3.33
C GLU A 145 0.14 20.66 3.43
N GLU A 146 0.52 21.31 4.52
CA GLU A 146 1.91 21.72 4.76
C GLU A 146 2.85 20.51 4.81
N LEU A 147 2.46 19.41 5.49
CA LEU A 147 3.23 18.18 5.56
C LEU A 147 3.51 17.60 4.17
N PHE A 148 2.46 17.42 3.36
CA PHE A 148 2.60 16.83 2.01
C PHE A 148 3.35 17.76 1.06
N ARG A 149 3.11 19.08 1.15
CA ARG A 149 3.85 20.08 0.39
C ARG A 149 5.34 20.06 0.74
N SER A 150 5.68 20.04 2.03
CA SER A 150 7.07 20.00 2.51
C SER A 150 7.79 18.74 2.02
N ALA A 151 7.14 17.58 2.03
CA ALA A 151 7.72 16.37 1.44
C ALA A 151 8.10 16.57 -0.04
N ARG A 152 7.24 17.24 -0.84
CA ARG A 152 7.51 17.51 -2.26
C ARG A 152 8.54 18.59 -2.51
N THR A 153 8.63 19.60 -1.64
CA THR A 153 9.52 20.74 -1.88
C THR A 153 10.90 20.59 -1.23
N ILE A 154 11.00 19.82 -0.16
CA ILE A 154 12.26 19.63 0.59
C ILE A 154 12.94 18.32 0.18
N LEU A 155 12.26 17.17 0.31
CA LEU A 155 12.82 15.86 -0.04
C LEU A 155 12.79 15.60 -1.55
N GLU A 156 11.73 16.05 -2.25
CA GLU A 156 11.52 15.83 -3.69
C GLU A 156 11.52 14.33 -4.09
N PRO A 157 10.79 13.46 -3.40
CA PRO A 157 10.86 12.03 -3.65
C PRO A 157 10.23 11.64 -4.98
N GLU A 158 10.77 10.62 -5.65
CA GLU A 158 10.13 9.98 -6.82
C GLU A 158 8.79 9.35 -6.43
N VAL A 159 8.74 8.74 -5.23
CA VAL A 159 7.53 8.12 -4.67
C VAL A 159 7.20 8.71 -3.31
N LEU A 160 6.01 9.29 -3.21
CA LEU A 160 5.39 9.73 -1.97
C LEU A 160 4.05 9.04 -1.82
N HIS A 161 3.91 8.17 -0.82
CA HIS A 161 2.72 7.39 -0.53
C HIS A 161 2.31 7.52 0.93
N ILE A 162 1.09 7.07 1.22
CA ILE A 162 0.53 6.89 2.57
C ILE A 162 0.27 5.40 2.83
N ASP A 163 -0.31 5.07 3.99
CA ASP A 163 -0.78 3.72 4.27
C ASP A 163 -2.16 3.75 4.95
N ASN A 164 -2.24 3.94 6.26
CA ASN A 164 -3.45 3.70 7.02
C ASN A 164 -4.37 4.91 7.11
N GLY A 165 -5.68 4.65 7.09
CA GLY A 165 -6.73 5.62 7.38
C GLY A 165 -7.87 5.00 8.19
N ASN A 166 -8.56 5.82 8.96
CA ASN A 166 -9.73 5.40 9.72
C ASN A 166 -11.01 5.90 9.03
N PRO A 167 -11.82 5.00 8.43
CA PRO A 167 -13.02 5.41 7.70
C PRO A 167 -14.06 6.07 8.60
N ILE A 168 -14.11 5.71 9.90
CA ILE A 168 -15.04 6.28 10.85
C ILE A 168 -14.64 7.71 11.20
N PHE A 169 -13.35 7.97 11.35
CA PHE A 169 -12.83 9.32 11.57
C PHE A 169 -13.12 10.23 10.37
N ILE A 170 -12.94 9.70 9.15
CA ILE A 170 -13.25 10.40 7.89
C ILE A 170 -14.73 10.78 7.84
N ALA A 171 -15.64 9.87 8.20
CA ALA A 171 -17.06 10.14 8.24
C ALA A 171 -17.47 11.12 9.35
N GLY A 172 -16.76 11.11 10.47
CA GLY A 172 -16.96 12.05 11.57
C GLY A 172 -16.50 13.49 11.27
N HIS A 173 -15.53 13.67 10.38
CA HIS A 173 -14.95 14.96 9.99
C HIS A 173 -14.99 15.15 8.46
N PRO A 174 -16.18 15.16 7.83
CA PRO A 174 -16.30 15.00 6.37
C PRO A 174 -15.70 16.15 5.56
N ARG A 175 -15.77 17.40 6.06
CA ARG A 175 -15.22 18.58 5.38
C ARG A 175 -13.70 18.62 5.43
N GLU A 176 -13.17 18.45 6.62
CA GLU A 176 -11.73 18.47 6.90
C GLU A 176 -11.04 17.28 6.23
N SER A 177 -11.64 16.09 6.32
CA SER A 177 -11.14 14.88 5.66
C SER A 177 -11.13 15.02 4.15
N ARG A 178 -12.14 15.66 3.54
CA ARG A 178 -12.14 15.97 2.10
C ARG A 178 -10.92 16.81 1.73
N ALA A 179 -10.67 17.92 2.42
CA ALA A 179 -9.54 18.81 2.14
C ALA A 179 -8.19 18.08 2.30
N ILE A 180 -8.06 17.23 3.33
CA ILE A 180 -6.85 16.43 3.54
C ILE A 180 -6.65 15.40 2.42
N ILE A 181 -7.71 14.67 2.01
CA ILE A 181 -7.64 13.69 0.91
C ILE A 181 -7.32 14.39 -0.42
N GLU A 182 -7.85 15.58 -0.67
CA GLU A 182 -7.50 16.42 -1.82
C GLU A 182 -6.01 16.81 -1.80
N SER A 183 -5.46 17.17 -0.63
CA SER A 183 -4.03 17.43 -0.48
C SER A 183 -3.19 16.16 -0.73
N ILE A 184 -3.60 15.00 -0.20
CA ILE A 184 -2.95 13.72 -0.49
C ILE A 184 -2.92 13.47 -2.00
N VAL A 185 -4.05 13.57 -2.68
CA VAL A 185 -4.15 13.35 -4.14
C VAL A 185 -3.32 14.35 -4.93
N LYS A 186 -3.23 15.61 -4.47
CA LYS A 186 -2.42 16.66 -5.10
C LYS A 186 -0.93 16.32 -5.07
N TYR A 187 -0.41 15.87 -3.94
CA TYR A 187 1.04 15.71 -3.73
C TYR A 187 1.56 14.29 -3.93
N ASN A 188 0.75 13.26 -3.68
CA ASN A 188 1.19 11.87 -3.76
C ASN A 188 1.40 11.37 -5.19
N THR A 189 2.24 10.34 -5.30
CA THR A 189 2.45 9.60 -6.55
C THR A 189 1.25 8.72 -6.85
N ALA A 190 0.91 8.53 -8.13
CA ALA A 190 -0.20 7.67 -8.52
C ALA A 190 0.02 6.20 -8.12
N GLY A 191 -1.08 5.48 -7.89
CA GLY A 191 -1.06 4.09 -7.43
C GLY A 191 -1.06 3.94 -5.91
N ASP A 192 -1.20 5.05 -5.18
CA ASP A 192 -1.24 5.07 -3.72
C ASP A 192 -2.52 4.46 -3.15
N THR A 193 -2.47 4.06 -1.89
CA THR A 193 -3.55 3.35 -1.21
C THR A 193 -3.73 3.85 0.22
N ILE A 194 -4.94 4.27 0.55
CA ILE A 194 -5.34 4.49 1.94
C ILE A 194 -6.01 3.22 2.49
N SER A 195 -5.36 2.53 3.41
CA SER A 195 -5.82 1.24 3.96
C SER A 195 -6.77 1.44 5.13
N PHE A 196 -8.03 1.06 4.96
CA PHE A 196 -9.05 1.15 5.98
C PHE A 196 -9.10 -0.09 6.87
N GLY A 197 -9.01 0.11 8.18
CA GLY A 197 -9.23 -0.91 9.20
C GLY A 197 -10.74 -1.20 9.39
N VAL A 198 -11.37 -1.81 8.39
CA VAL A 198 -12.79 -2.21 8.44
C VAL A 198 -12.99 -3.39 9.38
N GLU A 199 -12.10 -4.37 9.29
CA GLU A 199 -11.96 -5.59 10.06
C GLU A 199 -13.13 -6.58 9.91
N SER A 200 -14.38 -6.11 9.91
CA SER A 200 -15.59 -6.87 9.57
C SER A 200 -16.77 -5.95 9.31
N PHE A 201 -17.66 -6.33 8.41
CA PHE A 201 -18.97 -5.71 8.21
C PHE A 201 -20.06 -6.32 9.11
N ASP A 202 -19.77 -7.42 9.81
CA ASP A 202 -20.71 -8.08 10.71
C ASP A 202 -20.96 -7.21 11.95
N LYS A 203 -22.24 -6.86 12.18
CA LYS A 203 -22.68 -5.95 13.23
C LYS A 203 -22.30 -6.43 14.65
N GLU A 204 -22.43 -7.73 14.92
CA GLU A 204 -22.12 -8.29 16.22
C GLU A 204 -20.59 -8.33 16.45
N ALA A 205 -19.81 -8.69 15.46
CA ALA A 205 -18.36 -8.62 15.51
C ALA A 205 -17.89 -7.17 15.73
N ARG A 206 -18.44 -6.20 14.99
CA ARG A 206 -18.12 -4.77 15.17
C ARG A 206 -18.37 -4.31 16.60
N LYS A 207 -19.56 -4.61 17.14
CA LYS A 207 -19.94 -4.23 18.50
C LYS A 207 -19.02 -4.85 19.56
N ARG A 208 -18.78 -6.16 19.51
CA ARG A 208 -17.94 -6.86 20.51
C ARG A 208 -16.49 -6.42 20.50
N ASN A 209 -15.98 -6.06 19.34
CA ASN A 209 -14.59 -5.66 19.19
C ASN A 209 -14.37 -4.15 19.26
N ASN A 210 -15.40 -3.36 19.50
CA ASN A 210 -15.34 -1.90 19.51
C ASN A 210 -14.69 -1.33 18.24
N LEU A 211 -15.17 -1.75 17.06
CA LEU A 211 -14.61 -1.27 15.77
C LEU A 211 -15.07 0.15 15.43
N GLY A 212 -16.00 0.70 16.19
CA GLY A 212 -16.54 2.05 16.02
C GLY A 212 -17.46 2.20 14.79
N GLY A 213 -18.26 3.27 14.78
CA GLY A 213 -19.09 3.70 13.66
C GLY A 213 -20.00 2.64 13.03
N SER A 214 -20.62 3.01 11.95
CA SER A 214 -21.52 2.17 11.17
C SER A 214 -20.87 1.63 9.87
N VAL A 215 -21.56 0.77 9.17
CA VAL A 215 -21.13 0.31 7.82
C VAL A 215 -21.30 1.44 6.81
N GLU A 216 -22.31 2.29 7.00
CA GLU A 216 -22.59 3.48 6.20
C GLU A 216 -21.42 4.47 6.24
N ASP A 217 -20.80 4.67 7.42
CA ASP A 217 -19.60 5.51 7.57
C ASP A 217 -18.41 4.95 6.76
N ILE A 218 -18.26 3.62 6.75
CA ILE A 218 -17.22 2.98 5.94
C ILE A 218 -17.47 3.20 4.45
N ILE A 219 -18.72 3.02 4.01
CA ILE A 219 -19.09 3.22 2.60
C ILE A 219 -18.89 4.68 2.20
N PHE A 220 -19.30 5.63 3.06
CA PHE A 220 -19.06 7.06 2.85
C PHE A 220 -17.56 7.37 2.62
N ALA A 221 -16.68 6.84 3.48
CA ALA A 221 -15.25 7.05 3.33
C ALA A 221 -14.69 6.44 2.02
N ILE A 222 -15.19 5.26 1.62
CA ILE A 222 -14.82 4.63 0.34
C ILE A 222 -15.29 5.48 -0.83
N GLU A 223 -16.52 5.99 -0.80
CA GLU A 223 -17.09 6.85 -1.84
C GLU A 223 -16.30 8.16 -1.96
N LEU A 224 -15.98 8.81 -0.83
CA LEU A 224 -15.19 10.04 -0.79
C LEU A 224 -13.81 9.87 -1.41
N VAL A 225 -13.07 8.81 -1.02
CA VAL A 225 -11.75 8.54 -1.59
C VAL A 225 -11.85 8.21 -3.08
N ASN A 226 -12.86 7.47 -3.52
CA ASN A 226 -13.08 7.19 -4.94
C ASN A 226 -13.40 8.47 -5.73
N GLU A 227 -14.22 9.36 -5.18
CA GLU A 227 -14.58 10.62 -5.82
C GLU A 227 -13.34 11.48 -6.12
N ILE A 228 -12.46 11.64 -5.13
CA ILE A 228 -11.29 12.52 -5.20
C ILE A 228 -10.11 11.83 -5.88
N GLY A 229 -9.86 10.56 -5.56
CA GLY A 229 -8.64 9.84 -5.92
C GLY A 229 -8.67 9.10 -7.25
N LYS A 230 -9.84 9.01 -7.93
CA LYS A 230 -10.00 8.26 -9.19
C LYS A 230 -9.27 8.88 -10.40
N ASN A 231 -8.83 10.13 -10.31
CA ASN A 231 -8.05 10.77 -11.35
C ASN A 231 -6.79 9.94 -11.66
N ARG A 232 -6.49 9.78 -12.95
CA ARG A 232 -5.46 8.86 -13.41
C ARG A 232 -4.23 9.59 -13.94
N VAL A 233 -3.07 9.06 -13.60
CA VAL A 233 -1.79 9.40 -14.23
C VAL A 233 -1.28 8.11 -14.88
N ASP A 234 -0.91 8.17 -16.13
CA ASP A 234 -0.50 6.99 -16.91
C ASP A 234 -1.51 5.82 -16.86
N GLY A 235 -2.79 6.12 -16.76
CA GLY A 235 -3.85 5.13 -16.66
C GLY A 235 -4.10 4.57 -15.24
N ILE A 236 -3.29 4.93 -14.23
CA ILE A 236 -3.39 4.46 -12.87
C ILE A 236 -4.05 5.52 -11.97
N PRO A 237 -5.05 5.17 -11.13
CA PRO A 237 -5.65 6.13 -10.19
C PRO A 237 -4.62 6.70 -9.21
N LYS A 238 -4.79 7.96 -8.83
CA LYS A 238 -3.91 8.64 -7.87
C LYS A 238 -3.96 7.99 -6.49
N LEU A 239 -5.17 7.80 -5.95
CA LEU A 239 -5.40 7.24 -4.61
C LEU A 239 -6.67 6.39 -4.62
N LEU A 240 -6.61 5.19 -4.06
CA LEU A 240 -7.78 4.34 -3.87
C LEU A 240 -7.81 3.76 -2.45
N PRO A 241 -9.02 3.45 -1.92
CA PRO A 241 -9.12 2.77 -0.65
C PRO A 241 -8.67 1.31 -0.76
N GLY A 242 -8.01 0.83 0.28
CA GLY A 242 -7.82 -0.59 0.59
C GLY A 242 -8.69 -0.99 1.77
N ILE A 243 -9.01 -2.27 1.90
CA ILE A 243 -9.79 -2.81 3.01
C ILE A 243 -9.01 -3.91 3.71
N ASN A 244 -8.92 -3.81 5.04
CA ASN A 244 -8.44 -4.89 5.90
C ASN A 244 -9.63 -5.62 6.51
N LEU A 245 -9.64 -6.97 6.42
CA LEU A 245 -10.61 -7.86 7.07
C LEU A 245 -9.88 -8.84 7.98
N LEU A 246 -10.39 -9.01 9.21
CA LEU A 246 -9.88 -9.94 10.21
C LEU A 246 -10.91 -11.02 10.53
N TYR A 247 -10.45 -12.24 10.59
CA TYR A 247 -11.25 -13.41 10.95
C TYR A 247 -10.76 -14.07 12.25
N GLY A 248 -11.70 -14.56 13.05
CA GLY A 248 -11.47 -15.07 14.38
C GLY A 248 -11.72 -14.03 15.48
N LEU A 249 -12.42 -12.95 15.14
CA LEU A 249 -12.85 -11.94 16.11
C LEU A 249 -14.02 -12.46 16.98
N PRO A 250 -14.08 -12.06 18.24
CA PRO A 250 -15.27 -12.27 19.09
C PRO A 250 -16.54 -11.81 18.37
N GLY A 251 -17.58 -12.65 18.41
CA GLY A 251 -18.87 -12.37 17.75
C GLY A 251 -18.98 -12.84 16.31
N GLN A 252 -17.88 -13.16 15.63
CA GLN A 252 -17.94 -13.73 14.29
C GLN A 252 -18.46 -15.17 14.29
N ASN A 253 -19.13 -15.54 13.22
CA ASN A 253 -19.62 -16.88 12.92
C ASN A 253 -19.55 -17.16 11.40
N ARG A 254 -20.15 -18.23 10.91
CA ARG A 254 -20.14 -18.57 9.48
C ARG A 254 -20.82 -17.50 8.61
N ASN A 255 -21.87 -16.85 9.13
CA ASN A 255 -22.58 -15.81 8.38
C ASN A 255 -21.74 -14.54 8.21
N SER A 256 -20.82 -14.26 9.13
CA SER A 256 -19.89 -13.10 9.03
C SER A 256 -19.08 -13.13 7.73
N PHE A 257 -18.67 -14.33 7.27
CA PHE A 257 -17.97 -14.49 5.99
C PHE A 257 -18.85 -14.10 4.79
N GLN A 258 -20.13 -14.44 4.84
CA GLN A 258 -21.06 -14.10 3.77
C GLN A 258 -21.39 -12.60 3.80
N THR A 259 -21.62 -12.03 4.98
CA THR A 259 -21.84 -10.58 5.17
C THR A 259 -20.69 -9.76 4.62
N ASP A 260 -19.45 -10.11 4.96
CA ASP A 260 -18.25 -9.41 4.47
C ASP A 260 -18.16 -9.50 2.92
N TYR A 261 -18.46 -10.67 2.35
CA TYR A 261 -18.46 -10.83 0.89
C TYR A 261 -19.56 -9.98 0.22
N GLU A 262 -20.78 -9.95 0.76
CA GLU A 262 -21.91 -9.20 0.20
C GLU A 262 -21.63 -7.70 0.17
N HIS A 263 -21.03 -7.14 1.24
CA HIS A 263 -20.62 -5.75 1.25
C HIS A 263 -19.53 -5.43 0.22
N LEU A 264 -18.53 -6.30 0.07
CA LEU A 264 -17.52 -6.14 -0.98
C LEU A 264 -18.12 -6.22 -2.38
N ALA A 265 -19.04 -7.15 -2.61
CA ALA A 265 -19.75 -7.29 -3.89
C ALA A 265 -20.62 -6.06 -4.18
N SER A 266 -21.30 -5.51 -3.16
CA SER A 266 -22.08 -4.26 -3.29
C SER A 266 -21.20 -3.06 -3.65
N ILE A 267 -20.01 -2.92 -3.02
CA ILE A 267 -19.04 -1.89 -3.39
C ILE A 267 -18.64 -2.00 -4.87
N GLN A 268 -18.38 -3.23 -5.33
CA GLN A 268 -18.04 -3.49 -6.74
C GLN A 268 -19.21 -3.16 -7.68
N GLN A 269 -20.45 -3.53 -7.32
CA GLN A 269 -21.65 -3.27 -8.11
C GLN A 269 -21.97 -1.78 -8.23
N LYS A 270 -21.66 -0.99 -7.20
CA LYS A 270 -21.74 0.48 -7.24
C LYS A 270 -20.67 1.12 -8.14
N GLY A 271 -19.75 0.35 -8.72
CA GLY A 271 -18.67 0.85 -9.56
C GLY A 271 -17.50 1.48 -8.77
N LEU A 272 -17.51 1.38 -7.45
CA LEU A 272 -16.43 1.87 -6.60
C LEU A 272 -15.21 0.97 -6.73
N LEU A 273 -14.03 1.58 -6.73
CA LEU A 273 -12.76 0.88 -6.87
C LEU A 273 -12.10 0.64 -5.51
N LEU A 274 -11.56 -0.55 -5.33
CA LEU A 274 -10.69 -0.90 -4.22
C LEU A 274 -9.33 -1.30 -4.77
N ARG A 275 -8.26 -0.73 -4.21
CA ARG A 275 -6.90 -1.08 -4.64
C ARG A 275 -6.44 -2.42 -4.07
N ARG A 276 -6.92 -2.77 -2.87
CA ARG A 276 -6.49 -3.97 -2.16
C ARG A 276 -7.54 -4.44 -1.16
N ILE A 277 -7.74 -5.76 -1.07
CA ILE A 277 -8.48 -6.40 0.02
C ILE A 277 -7.51 -7.33 0.75
N ASN A 278 -7.19 -6.98 1.99
CA ASN A 278 -6.28 -7.74 2.84
C ASN A 278 -7.09 -8.60 3.80
N ILE A 279 -6.94 -9.93 3.71
CA ILE A 279 -7.73 -10.91 4.44
C ILE A 279 -6.79 -11.71 5.34
N ARG A 280 -6.92 -11.52 6.65
CA ARG A 280 -6.06 -12.12 7.68
C ARG A 280 -6.87 -12.81 8.77
N GLN A 281 -6.22 -13.66 9.53
CA GLN A 281 -6.70 -14.13 10.84
C GLN A 281 -6.15 -13.23 11.92
N VAL A 282 -6.95 -13.00 12.96
CA VAL A 282 -6.53 -12.15 14.08
C VAL A 282 -5.35 -12.80 14.83
N MET A 283 -4.34 -12.00 15.10
CA MET A 283 -3.26 -12.34 16.02
C MET A 283 -3.63 -11.82 17.41
N VAL A 284 -3.45 -12.64 18.43
CA VAL A 284 -3.82 -12.29 19.80
C VAL A 284 -2.57 -11.99 20.61
N PHE A 285 -2.44 -10.75 21.02
CA PHE A 285 -1.39 -10.34 21.94
C PHE A 285 -1.87 -10.43 23.39
N PRO A 286 -1.02 -10.91 24.32
CA PRO A 286 -1.42 -11.14 25.73
C PRO A 286 -2.01 -9.93 26.43
N ASN A 287 -1.53 -8.73 26.12
CA ASN A 287 -1.96 -7.48 26.75
C ASN A 287 -3.18 -6.83 26.05
N ALA A 288 -3.56 -7.29 24.87
CA ALA A 288 -4.76 -6.80 24.19
C ALA A 288 -6.04 -7.37 24.82
N ARG A 289 -7.13 -6.57 24.85
CA ARG A 289 -8.41 -6.96 25.43
C ARG A 289 -8.95 -8.30 24.90
N ILE A 290 -8.71 -8.58 23.63
CA ILE A 290 -9.13 -9.82 22.95
C ILE A 290 -8.55 -11.09 23.61
N SER A 291 -7.42 -11.00 24.29
CA SER A 291 -6.80 -12.16 24.95
C SER A 291 -7.69 -12.76 26.07
N ARG A 292 -8.59 -11.94 26.62
CA ARG A 292 -9.51 -12.30 27.71
C ARG A 292 -10.94 -12.56 27.22
N MET A 293 -11.17 -12.53 25.89
CA MET A 293 -12.49 -12.68 25.29
C MET A 293 -12.66 -14.07 24.70
N ALA A 294 -13.87 -14.63 24.78
CA ALA A 294 -14.22 -15.85 24.05
C ALA A 294 -14.21 -15.56 22.54
N ARG A 295 -13.50 -16.41 21.79
CA ARG A 295 -13.32 -16.28 20.35
C ARG A 295 -13.75 -17.53 19.61
N PRO A 296 -14.33 -17.41 18.41
CA PRO A 296 -14.60 -18.58 17.61
C PRO A 296 -13.28 -19.21 17.11
N LYS A 297 -13.24 -20.52 17.05
CA LYS A 297 -12.17 -21.22 16.34
C LYS A 297 -12.40 -21.00 14.83
N VAL A 298 -11.39 -20.46 14.15
CA VAL A 298 -11.47 -20.25 12.70
C VAL A 298 -11.46 -21.60 11.98
N ASP A 299 -12.51 -21.85 11.17
CA ASP A 299 -12.51 -22.98 10.23
C ASP A 299 -11.57 -22.65 9.07
N HIS A 300 -10.39 -23.26 9.06
CA HIS A 300 -9.36 -23.01 8.05
C HIS A 300 -9.80 -23.34 6.61
N ARG A 301 -10.67 -24.34 6.43
CA ARG A 301 -11.19 -24.69 5.10
C ARG A 301 -12.14 -23.60 4.59
N LEU A 302 -13.06 -23.18 5.46
CA LEU A 302 -13.98 -22.07 5.14
C LEU A 302 -13.19 -20.77 4.87
N PHE A 303 -12.22 -20.43 5.72
CA PHE A 303 -11.37 -19.24 5.54
C PHE A 303 -10.63 -19.26 4.20
N LYS A 304 -9.98 -20.37 3.84
CA LYS A 304 -9.27 -20.51 2.56
C LYS A 304 -10.23 -20.35 1.37
N LYS A 305 -11.41 -21.04 1.43
CA LYS A 305 -12.43 -20.98 0.37
C LYS A 305 -12.95 -19.55 0.20
N HIS A 306 -13.26 -18.87 1.30
CA HIS A 306 -13.72 -17.48 1.31
C HIS A 306 -12.68 -16.53 0.73
N LYS A 307 -11.43 -16.63 1.18
CA LYS A 307 -10.32 -15.84 0.67
C LYS A 307 -10.09 -16.03 -0.83
N GLN A 308 -10.21 -17.28 -1.32
CA GLN A 308 -10.11 -17.57 -2.75
C GLN A 308 -11.29 -17.01 -3.54
N ARG A 309 -12.51 -17.06 -2.99
CA ARG A 309 -13.71 -16.48 -3.60
C ARG A 309 -13.55 -14.97 -3.80
N ILE A 310 -13.20 -14.22 -2.74
CA ILE A 310 -12.99 -12.77 -2.83
C ILE A 310 -11.91 -12.45 -3.87
N ARG A 311 -10.80 -13.18 -3.86
CA ARG A 311 -9.70 -12.95 -4.81
C ARG A 311 -10.12 -13.15 -6.25
N ARG A 312 -10.91 -14.19 -6.53
CA ARG A 312 -11.34 -14.49 -7.90
C ARG A 312 -12.45 -13.57 -8.37
N GLU A 313 -13.45 -13.30 -7.51
CA GLU A 313 -14.69 -12.66 -7.92
C GLU A 313 -14.67 -11.13 -7.73
N ILE A 314 -13.79 -10.61 -6.85
CA ILE A 314 -13.70 -9.19 -6.54
C ILE A 314 -12.30 -8.64 -6.84
N ASP A 315 -11.24 -9.16 -6.19
CA ASP A 315 -9.87 -8.62 -6.34
C ASP A 315 -9.40 -8.63 -7.81
N ALA A 316 -9.61 -9.74 -8.53
CA ALA A 316 -9.15 -9.87 -9.91
C ALA A 316 -9.87 -8.88 -10.84
N GLU A 317 -11.18 -8.66 -10.64
CA GLU A 317 -11.95 -7.69 -11.43
C GLU A 317 -11.60 -6.25 -11.08
N MET A 318 -11.34 -5.95 -9.80
CA MET A 318 -10.81 -4.66 -9.36
C MET A 318 -9.44 -4.38 -9.97
N LEU A 319 -8.56 -5.38 -10.00
CA LEU A 319 -7.21 -5.26 -10.56
C LEU A 319 -7.25 -4.81 -12.03
N LYS A 320 -8.15 -5.40 -12.85
CA LYS A 320 -8.34 -5.02 -14.26
C LYS A 320 -8.78 -3.56 -14.42
N LYS A 321 -9.65 -3.10 -13.52
CA LYS A 321 -10.13 -1.71 -13.53
C LYS A 321 -9.09 -0.71 -13.02
N VAL A 322 -8.27 -1.10 -12.04
CA VAL A 322 -7.22 -0.26 -11.47
C VAL A 322 -6.02 -0.13 -12.40
N PHE A 323 -5.63 -1.23 -13.04
CA PHE A 323 -4.52 -1.29 -14.01
C PHE A 323 -5.04 -1.77 -15.37
N PRO A 324 -5.80 -0.96 -16.12
CA PRO A 324 -6.29 -1.38 -17.43
C PRO A 324 -5.14 -1.65 -18.40
N VAL A 325 -5.39 -2.43 -19.45
CA VAL A 325 -4.44 -2.60 -20.55
C VAL A 325 -4.04 -1.24 -21.11
N GLY A 326 -2.75 -1.02 -21.30
CA GLY A 326 -2.18 0.27 -21.71
C GLY A 326 -1.82 1.21 -20.55
N ALA A 327 -2.21 0.94 -19.31
CA ALA A 327 -1.69 1.70 -18.16
C ALA A 327 -0.17 1.49 -18.03
N ILE A 328 0.55 2.53 -17.61
CA ILE A 328 2.01 2.47 -17.45
C ILE A 328 2.36 2.36 -15.97
N VAL A 329 3.04 1.28 -15.60
CA VAL A 329 3.65 1.11 -14.28
C VAL A 329 5.09 1.56 -14.37
N ARG A 330 5.40 2.66 -13.71
CA ARG A 330 6.73 3.26 -13.78
C ARG A 330 7.69 2.66 -12.76
N GLY A 331 8.97 2.62 -13.14
CA GLY A 331 10.06 2.34 -12.24
C GLY A 331 10.03 0.94 -11.62
N VAL A 332 9.66 -0.08 -12.38
CA VAL A 332 9.68 -1.48 -11.93
C VAL A 332 11.12 -1.96 -11.80
N ILE A 333 11.47 -2.42 -10.61
CA ILE A 333 12.79 -2.95 -10.26
C ILE A 333 12.76 -4.47 -10.39
N PRO A 334 13.72 -5.11 -11.06
CA PRO A 334 13.77 -6.56 -11.21
C PRO A 334 14.01 -7.24 -9.85
N GLU A 335 13.30 -8.34 -9.56
CA GLU A 335 13.41 -9.08 -8.30
C GLU A 335 13.85 -10.53 -8.52
N PHE A 336 13.07 -11.31 -9.26
CA PHE A 336 13.32 -12.73 -9.49
C PHE A 336 12.78 -13.21 -10.83
N SER A 337 13.13 -14.45 -11.21
CA SER A 337 12.57 -15.14 -12.37
C SER A 337 11.89 -16.43 -11.93
N GLU A 338 10.77 -16.76 -12.57
CA GLU A 338 10.10 -18.04 -12.43
C GLU A 338 9.84 -18.62 -13.83
N GLY A 339 10.53 -19.70 -14.15
CA GLY A 339 10.58 -20.23 -15.51
C GLY A 339 11.10 -19.18 -16.48
N LEU A 340 10.23 -18.72 -17.35
CA LEU A 340 10.57 -17.83 -18.44
C LEU A 340 10.01 -16.41 -18.24
N ILE A 341 9.44 -16.16 -17.07
CA ILE A 341 8.90 -14.85 -16.70
C ILE A 341 9.84 -14.19 -15.72
N ARG A 342 10.23 -12.97 -16.04
CA ARG A 342 10.95 -12.08 -15.13
C ARG A 342 9.93 -11.28 -14.33
N PHE A 343 10.14 -11.16 -13.03
CA PHE A 343 9.26 -10.43 -12.12
C PHE A 343 9.97 -9.25 -11.49
N GLY A 344 9.20 -8.19 -11.24
CA GLY A 344 9.65 -7.01 -10.52
C GLY A 344 8.50 -6.22 -9.92
N ARG A 345 8.84 -5.20 -9.13
CA ARG A 345 7.87 -4.27 -8.55
C ARG A 345 8.35 -2.82 -8.62
N PRO A 346 7.44 -1.85 -8.76
CA PRO A 346 7.77 -0.45 -8.49
C PRO A 346 7.95 -0.23 -6.98
N LEU A 347 8.63 0.84 -6.59
CA LEU A 347 8.60 1.31 -5.20
C LEU A 347 7.20 1.83 -4.85
N GLY A 348 6.85 1.77 -3.57
CA GLY A 348 5.59 2.33 -3.06
C GLY A 348 4.85 1.45 -2.06
N THR A 349 3.69 1.94 -1.64
CA THR A 349 2.79 1.23 -0.73
C THR A 349 2.03 0.14 -1.50
N TYR A 350 2.15 -1.11 -1.06
CA TYR A 350 1.54 -2.29 -1.71
C TYR A 350 1.82 -2.41 -3.21
N PRO A 351 3.11 -2.42 -3.62
CA PRO A 351 3.47 -2.40 -5.03
C PRO A 351 2.92 -3.63 -5.77
N ILE A 352 2.46 -3.40 -6.99
CA ILE A 352 1.96 -4.48 -7.85
C ILE A 352 3.12 -5.32 -8.36
N LEU A 353 2.96 -6.63 -8.38
CA LEU A 353 3.89 -7.54 -9.04
C LEU A 353 3.67 -7.48 -10.56
N VAL A 354 4.71 -7.16 -11.29
CA VAL A 354 4.75 -7.13 -12.76
C VAL A 354 5.54 -8.33 -13.24
N GLY A 355 4.91 -9.21 -14.02
CA GLY A 355 5.59 -10.29 -14.74
C GLY A 355 5.74 -9.92 -16.21
N THR A 356 6.86 -10.28 -16.83
CA THR A 356 7.13 -10.03 -18.25
C THR A 356 7.87 -11.19 -18.90
N PRO A 357 7.56 -11.54 -20.16
CA PRO A 357 8.35 -12.50 -20.93
C PRO A 357 9.66 -11.92 -21.47
N VAL A 358 9.83 -10.58 -21.40
CA VAL A 358 11.01 -9.87 -21.87
C VAL A 358 12.00 -9.67 -20.74
N ALA A 359 13.25 -10.03 -20.93
CA ALA A 359 14.30 -9.81 -19.93
C ALA A 359 14.52 -8.32 -19.67
N PHE A 360 14.70 -7.95 -18.41
CA PHE A 360 15.11 -6.62 -17.98
C PHE A 360 15.96 -6.73 -16.73
N GLU A 361 16.99 -5.91 -16.62
CA GLU A 361 17.96 -5.94 -15.51
C GLU A 361 18.02 -4.62 -14.74
N GLU A 362 17.43 -3.56 -15.31
CA GLU A 362 17.42 -2.22 -14.74
C GLU A 362 15.98 -1.75 -14.46
N LYS A 363 15.85 -0.72 -13.64
CA LYS A 363 14.59 -0.04 -13.35
C LYS A 363 13.92 0.42 -14.65
N THR A 364 12.74 -0.14 -14.94
CA THR A 364 12.09 -0.03 -16.26
C THR A 364 10.60 0.28 -16.11
N ASP A 365 10.05 1.07 -17.04
CA ASP A 365 8.63 1.33 -17.16
C ASP A 365 7.92 0.25 -17.97
N PHE A 366 6.75 -0.20 -17.51
CA PHE A 366 6.00 -1.27 -18.18
C PHE A 366 4.58 -0.83 -18.54
N ALA A 367 4.18 -1.12 -19.78
CA ALA A 367 2.78 -1.06 -20.17
C ALA A 367 2.07 -2.37 -19.82
N VAL A 368 0.89 -2.26 -19.19
CA VAL A 368 0.05 -3.41 -18.84
C VAL A 368 -0.50 -4.05 -20.11
N ILE A 369 -0.34 -5.37 -20.24
CA ILE A 369 -0.87 -6.14 -21.37
C ILE A 369 -1.87 -7.22 -20.96
N ASP A 370 -1.80 -7.73 -19.72
CA ASP A 370 -2.71 -8.75 -19.19
C ASP A 370 -2.67 -8.78 -17.66
N HIS A 371 -3.53 -9.59 -17.04
CA HIS A 371 -3.72 -9.66 -15.59
C HIS A 371 -3.67 -11.11 -15.09
N GLY A 372 -2.86 -11.34 -14.07
CA GLY A 372 -2.97 -12.50 -13.20
C GLY A 372 -3.98 -12.24 -12.08
N MET A 373 -4.09 -13.17 -11.15
CA MET A 373 -5.00 -13.03 -10.00
C MET A 373 -4.60 -11.88 -9.05
N ARG A 374 -3.31 -11.58 -8.91
CA ARG A 374 -2.74 -10.56 -8.02
C ARG A 374 -1.49 -9.88 -8.60
N SER A 375 -1.26 -10.05 -9.86
CA SER A 375 -0.14 -9.50 -10.62
C SER A 375 -0.67 -9.01 -11.96
N ILE A 376 0.14 -8.25 -12.63
CA ILE A 376 -0.09 -7.86 -14.02
C ILE A 376 0.99 -8.47 -14.90
N THR A 377 0.68 -8.66 -16.17
CA THR A 377 1.69 -8.92 -17.21
C THR A 377 1.97 -7.61 -17.92
N GLY A 378 3.23 -7.26 -18.06
CA GLY A 378 3.66 -6.03 -18.70
C GLY A 378 4.67 -6.29 -19.82
N ILE A 379 4.79 -5.30 -20.70
CA ILE A 379 5.86 -5.19 -21.71
C ILE A 379 6.64 -3.91 -21.44
N PRO A 380 7.98 -3.89 -21.53
CA PRO A 380 8.74 -2.66 -21.37
C PRO A 380 8.28 -1.60 -22.37
N VAL A 381 8.08 -0.38 -21.91
CA VAL A 381 7.66 0.75 -22.75
C VAL A 381 8.72 1.01 -23.82
N GLY A 382 8.30 1.12 -25.08
CA GLY A 382 9.22 1.34 -26.21
C GLY A 382 9.90 0.07 -26.73
N THR A 383 9.41 -1.11 -26.36
CA THR A 383 9.87 -2.37 -26.95
C THR A 383 9.65 -2.34 -28.46
N GLU A 384 10.71 -2.64 -29.21
CA GLU A 384 10.65 -2.78 -30.66
C GLU A 384 9.98 -4.12 -31.03
N LEU A 385 8.91 -4.06 -31.83
CA LEU A 385 8.11 -5.24 -32.17
C LEU A 385 8.96 -6.34 -32.84
N ASN A 386 9.89 -5.94 -33.68
CA ASN A 386 10.75 -6.85 -34.43
C ASN A 386 11.87 -7.51 -33.60
N ASP A 387 12.13 -7.02 -32.38
CA ASP A 387 13.11 -7.65 -31.49
C ASP A 387 12.49 -8.84 -30.73
N LEU A 388 11.16 -8.95 -30.73
CA LEU A 388 10.45 -10.04 -30.08
C LEU A 388 10.46 -11.32 -30.91
N GLY A 389 10.66 -12.44 -30.25
CA GLY A 389 10.48 -13.76 -30.80
C GLY A 389 9.01 -14.21 -30.82
N GLU A 390 8.73 -15.34 -31.49
CA GLU A 390 7.36 -15.92 -31.55
C GLU A 390 6.72 -16.08 -30.16
N ARG A 391 7.56 -16.35 -29.18
CA ARG A 391 7.11 -16.64 -27.82
C ARG A 391 6.65 -15.36 -27.09
N GLU A 392 7.47 -14.32 -27.11
CA GLU A 392 7.16 -13.03 -26.49
C GLU A 392 5.96 -12.37 -27.19
N LEU A 393 5.90 -12.45 -28.52
CA LEU A 393 4.79 -11.94 -29.31
C LEU A 393 3.42 -12.50 -28.89
N LYS A 394 3.35 -13.78 -28.48
CA LYS A 394 2.10 -14.43 -28.03
C LYS A 394 1.53 -13.85 -26.74
N PHE A 395 2.32 -13.13 -25.92
CA PHE A 395 1.81 -12.43 -24.75
C PHE A 395 1.13 -11.10 -25.11
N LEU A 396 1.38 -10.57 -26.31
CA LEU A 396 0.75 -9.32 -26.73
C LEU A 396 -0.73 -9.52 -27.03
N PRO A 397 -1.62 -8.61 -26.56
CA PRO A 397 -3.05 -8.72 -26.76
C PRO A 397 -3.42 -8.85 -28.25
N GLY A 398 -4.21 -9.85 -28.57
CA GLY A 398 -4.67 -10.11 -29.94
C GLY A 398 -3.65 -10.77 -30.87
N ILE A 399 -2.42 -11.08 -30.40
CA ILE A 399 -1.42 -11.79 -31.18
C ILE A 399 -1.41 -13.27 -30.77
N GLY A 400 -2.14 -14.08 -31.53
CA GLY A 400 -2.11 -15.53 -31.43
C GLY A 400 -0.92 -16.15 -32.17
N ARG A 401 -0.84 -17.47 -32.13
CA ARG A 401 0.29 -18.25 -32.70
C ARG A 401 0.59 -17.93 -34.15
N ASP A 402 -0.45 -17.86 -35.00
CA ASP A 402 -0.24 -17.69 -36.46
C ASP A 402 0.23 -16.27 -36.80
N ARG A 403 -0.33 -15.24 -36.09
CA ARG A 403 0.12 -13.86 -36.20
C ARG A 403 1.57 -13.71 -35.70
N ALA A 404 1.92 -14.32 -34.58
CA ALA A 404 3.29 -14.30 -34.07
C ALA A 404 4.29 -14.90 -35.06
N ARG A 405 3.97 -16.05 -35.64
CA ARG A 405 4.83 -16.66 -36.70
C ARG A 405 4.96 -15.76 -37.91
N THR A 406 3.85 -15.21 -38.39
CA THR A 406 3.86 -14.30 -39.53
C THR A 406 4.73 -13.08 -39.30
N LEU A 407 4.64 -12.48 -38.08
CA LEU A 407 5.46 -11.34 -37.69
C LEU A 407 6.96 -11.69 -37.67
N VAL A 408 7.31 -12.84 -37.09
CA VAL A 408 8.72 -13.30 -37.08
C VAL A 408 9.28 -13.52 -38.47
N ILE A 409 8.48 -14.05 -39.41
CA ILE A 409 8.90 -14.32 -40.80
C ILE A 409 8.98 -13.01 -41.61
N LYS A 410 7.94 -12.17 -41.55
CA LYS A 410 7.81 -10.98 -42.38
C LYS A 410 8.64 -9.80 -41.89
N ARG A 411 8.86 -9.67 -40.57
CA ARG A 411 9.57 -8.54 -39.94
C ARG A 411 9.16 -7.19 -40.54
N PRO A 412 7.88 -6.80 -40.45
CA PRO A 412 7.36 -5.57 -41.05
C PRO A 412 8.17 -4.35 -40.58
N LYS A 413 8.49 -3.45 -41.50
CA LYS A 413 9.29 -2.25 -41.21
C LYS A 413 8.44 -0.98 -41.09
N ALA A 414 7.18 -1.03 -41.53
CA ALA A 414 6.24 0.08 -41.54
C ALA A 414 4.85 -0.39 -41.17
N VAL A 415 3.99 0.56 -40.76
CA VAL A 415 2.61 0.30 -40.34
C VAL A 415 1.80 -0.31 -41.49
N GLU A 416 2.06 0.10 -42.72
CA GLU A 416 1.40 -0.40 -43.93
C GLU A 416 1.66 -1.91 -44.16
N GLU A 417 2.82 -2.41 -43.74
CA GLU A 417 3.18 -3.82 -43.78
C GLU A 417 2.64 -4.60 -42.57
N LEU A 418 2.54 -3.93 -41.39
CA LEU A 418 2.08 -4.51 -40.15
C LEU A 418 0.54 -4.69 -40.14
N LEU A 419 -0.19 -3.68 -40.61
CA LEU A 419 -1.65 -3.65 -40.58
C LEU A 419 -2.34 -4.88 -41.21
N PRO A 420 -1.94 -5.37 -42.37
CA PRO A 420 -2.53 -6.59 -42.97
C PRO A 420 -2.28 -7.86 -42.14
N VAL A 421 -1.25 -7.88 -41.32
CA VAL A 421 -0.90 -9.04 -40.47
C VAL A 421 -1.72 -9.06 -39.16
N VAL A 422 -1.83 -7.91 -38.51
CA VAL A 422 -2.42 -7.85 -37.16
C VAL A 422 -3.86 -7.34 -37.16
N GLY A 423 -4.25 -6.53 -38.13
CA GLY A 423 -5.53 -5.84 -38.16
C GLY A 423 -5.55 -4.57 -37.32
N LEU A 424 -6.55 -3.69 -37.56
CA LEU A 424 -6.61 -2.35 -36.99
C LEU A 424 -6.74 -2.36 -35.45
N ASP A 425 -7.52 -3.27 -34.87
CA ASP A 425 -7.75 -3.30 -33.42
C ASP A 425 -6.49 -3.71 -32.64
N VAL A 426 -5.72 -4.67 -33.17
CA VAL A 426 -4.45 -5.07 -32.58
C VAL A 426 -3.43 -3.97 -32.76
N LEU A 427 -3.38 -3.31 -33.92
CA LEU A 427 -2.49 -2.16 -34.14
C LEU A 427 -2.76 -1.04 -33.14
N LYS A 428 -4.03 -0.67 -32.91
CA LYS A 428 -4.42 0.30 -31.87
C LYS A 428 -3.95 -0.13 -30.47
N THR A 429 -4.05 -1.42 -30.17
CA THR A 429 -3.60 -1.96 -28.89
C THR A 429 -2.08 -1.90 -28.75
N LEU A 430 -1.32 -2.21 -29.81
CA LEU A 430 0.16 -2.08 -29.81
C LEU A 430 0.59 -0.61 -29.59
N ALA A 431 -0.12 0.33 -30.21
CA ALA A 431 0.10 1.76 -29.97
C ALA A 431 -0.24 2.15 -28.50
N LEU A 432 -1.37 1.67 -27.97
CA LEU A 432 -1.79 1.91 -26.59
C LEU A 432 -0.75 1.44 -25.57
N ILE A 433 -0.15 0.27 -25.78
CA ILE A 433 0.90 -0.30 -24.93
C ILE A 433 2.30 0.25 -25.26
N LYS A 434 2.40 1.31 -26.06
CA LYS A 434 3.63 2.03 -26.35
C LYS A 434 4.74 1.18 -26.98
N MET A 435 4.37 0.37 -27.97
CA MET A 435 5.33 -0.38 -28.79
C MET A 435 5.97 0.50 -29.87
N LYS A 436 7.10 0.05 -30.37
CA LYS A 436 7.79 0.66 -31.52
C LYS A 436 7.83 -0.28 -32.72
N LEU A 437 7.96 0.30 -33.90
CA LEU A 437 8.20 -0.41 -35.16
C LEU A 437 9.18 0.39 -36.01
N GLY A 438 10.33 -0.20 -36.31
CA GLY A 438 11.40 0.47 -37.05
C GLY A 438 11.91 1.74 -36.33
N GLY A 439 11.99 1.71 -35.01
CA GLY A 439 12.42 2.84 -34.17
C GLY A 439 11.35 3.92 -33.92
N LYS A 440 10.17 3.84 -34.55
CA LYS A 440 9.08 4.81 -34.41
C LYS A 440 7.97 4.25 -33.52
N TRP A 441 7.31 5.12 -32.77
CA TRP A 441 6.10 4.76 -31.99
C TRP A 441 4.95 4.36 -32.92
N LEU A 442 4.29 3.26 -32.58
CA LEU A 442 3.06 2.83 -33.23
C LEU A 442 1.86 3.70 -32.87
#